data_4e5ccb47f41154a4f51864e60b0d871a
#
_entry.id   4e5ccb47f41154a4f51864e60b0d871a
#
_cell.length_a   1.000
_cell.length_b   1.000
_cell.length_c   1.000
_cell.angle_alpha   90.00
_cell.angle_beta   90.00
_cell.angle_gamma   90.00
#
_symmetry.space_group_name_H-M   'P 1'
#
loop_
_entity.id
_entity.type
_entity.pdbx_description
1 polymer ?
#
loop_
_entity_poly.entity_id
_entity_poly.type
_entity_poly.pdbx_seq_one_letter_code
_entity_poly.pdbx_strand_id
1 'polypeptide(L)'
;MVTSFTEEVNRPGLPNGYQLILSALATAYTGTMSTDIASLRKSYERAELSEDASHDNPLQQFEQWLNEAIAAQVPEPNAMTLATVDSQLRPSTRIVLVKGFDARGITWFTNYESRKGLALAGNPFAALQFHWVELERVVRIEGRVEKVSTEESDAYFDSRPLDSRIGAWASPQSQVISSRSVLVANAAKFGAKFMLQPPRPPHWGGYRLVPDQWEFWQGRKSRLHDRLRYRLHGLPTESEQALWTRERLAP
;
A
#
# COMPACT_ATOMS: atom_id res chain seq x y z
N MET A 1 -13.15 21.31 25.69
CA MET A 1 -13.05 22.67 25.14
C MET A 1 -12.66 22.52 23.67
N VAL A 2 -13.61 22.72 22.75
CA VAL A 2 -13.34 22.71 21.31
C VAL A 2 -12.96 24.14 20.97
N THR A 3 -11.67 24.42 20.79
CA THR A 3 -11.20 25.68 20.22
C THR A 3 -11.78 25.78 18.81
N SER A 4 -12.48 26.88 18.53
CA SER A 4 -13.15 27.09 17.24
C SER A 4 -12.08 27.20 16.14
N PHE A 5 -12.37 26.62 14.98
CA PHE A 5 -11.50 26.62 13.77
C PHE A 5 -11.05 28.06 13.37
N THR A 6 -11.76 29.07 13.82
CA THR A 6 -11.44 30.50 13.64
C THR A 6 -10.22 30.98 14.41
N GLU A 7 -9.82 30.31 15.52
CA GLU A 7 -8.62 30.69 16.28
C GLU A 7 -7.33 30.12 15.67
N GLU A 8 -7.39 28.99 14.96
CA GLU A 8 -6.21 28.41 14.29
C GLU A 8 -5.81 29.14 13.00
N VAL A 9 -6.75 29.77 12.32
CA VAL A 9 -6.49 30.55 11.08
C VAL A 9 -5.63 31.79 11.34
N ASN A 10 -5.61 32.31 12.58
CA ASN A 10 -4.89 33.51 12.97
C ASN A 10 -3.55 33.24 13.72
N ARG A 11 -2.97 32.06 13.62
CA ARG A 11 -1.65 31.78 14.23
C ARG A 11 -0.57 32.68 13.62
N PRO A 12 0.14 33.48 14.44
CA PRO A 12 1.26 34.28 13.95
C PRO A 12 2.39 33.33 13.49
N GLY A 13 2.84 33.52 12.23
CA GLY A 13 3.99 32.80 11.66
C GLY A 13 3.69 31.91 10.45
N LEU A 14 2.42 31.78 10.02
CA LEU A 14 2.12 31.12 8.74
C LEU A 14 2.37 32.06 7.55
N PRO A 15 2.98 31.59 6.45
CA PRO A 15 3.11 32.38 5.23
C PRO A 15 1.75 32.86 4.73
N ASN A 16 1.66 34.13 4.28
CA ASN A 16 0.42 34.77 3.85
C ASN A 16 -0.41 33.96 2.83
N GLY A 17 0.22 33.15 1.98
CA GLY A 17 -0.47 32.29 1.02
C GLY A 17 -1.26 31.13 1.66
N TYR A 18 -0.81 30.61 2.80
CA TYR A 18 -1.51 29.53 3.52
C TYR A 18 -2.75 30.06 4.28
N GLN A 19 -2.71 31.27 4.80
CA GLN A 19 -3.87 31.89 5.48
C GLN A 19 -5.03 32.13 4.52
N LEU A 20 -4.76 32.56 3.28
CA LEU A 20 -5.76 32.76 2.25
C LEU A 20 -6.40 31.43 1.80
N ILE A 21 -5.62 30.37 1.67
CA ILE A 21 -6.11 29.03 1.31
C ILE A 21 -6.98 28.46 2.43
N LEU A 22 -6.56 28.57 3.69
CA LEU A 22 -7.33 28.09 4.84
C LEU A 22 -8.64 28.89 5.03
N SER A 23 -8.60 30.21 4.82
CA SER A 23 -9.80 31.06 4.86
C SER A 23 -10.79 30.71 3.74
N ALA A 24 -10.30 30.51 2.51
CA ALA A 24 -11.14 30.11 1.37
C ALA A 24 -11.78 28.72 1.57
N LEU A 25 -11.03 27.76 2.14
CA LEU A 25 -11.53 26.43 2.46
C LEU A 25 -12.55 26.46 3.60
N ALA A 26 -12.35 27.29 4.63
CA ALA A 26 -13.30 27.46 5.73
C ALA A 26 -14.63 28.07 5.25
N THR A 27 -14.60 28.99 4.29
CA THR A 27 -15.81 29.63 3.75
C THR A 27 -16.58 28.72 2.79
N ALA A 28 -15.88 27.78 2.12
CA ALA A 28 -16.50 26.83 1.18
C ALA A 28 -17.16 25.63 1.88
N TYR A 29 -16.85 25.35 3.15
CA TYR A 29 -17.36 24.19 3.88
C TYR A 29 -18.39 24.58 4.93
N THR A 30 -19.64 24.79 4.48
CA THR A 30 -20.81 25.05 5.37
C THR A 30 -21.57 23.78 5.75
N GLY A 31 -21.04 22.60 5.45
CA GLY A 31 -21.67 21.31 5.77
C GLY A 31 -21.60 21.01 7.27
N THR A 32 -22.73 21.00 7.95
CA THR A 32 -22.85 20.39 9.28
C THR A 32 -22.67 18.88 9.14
N MET A 33 -21.56 18.33 9.64
CA MET A 33 -21.43 16.88 9.78
C MET A 33 -22.46 16.40 10.81
N SER A 34 -23.46 15.65 10.35
CA SER A 34 -24.52 15.10 11.22
C SER A 34 -24.04 13.94 12.10
N THR A 35 -22.83 13.45 11.85
CA THR A 35 -22.25 12.32 12.57
C THR A 35 -21.09 12.79 13.44
N ASP A 36 -21.19 12.58 14.75
CA ASP A 36 -20.06 12.79 15.67
C ASP A 36 -18.98 11.71 15.46
N ILE A 37 -18.02 11.99 14.58
CA ILE A 37 -16.90 11.09 14.28
C ILE A 37 -16.08 10.77 15.53
N ALA A 38 -15.98 11.71 16.49
CA ALA A 38 -15.21 11.52 17.71
C ALA A 38 -15.81 10.44 18.63
N SER A 39 -17.12 10.17 18.50
CA SER A 39 -17.82 9.12 19.23
C SER A 39 -17.65 7.72 18.63
N LEU A 40 -17.18 7.61 17.38
CA LEU A 40 -17.01 6.33 16.71
C LEU A 40 -15.86 5.54 17.35
N ARG A 41 -16.20 4.54 18.14
CA ARG A 41 -15.24 3.67 18.84
C ARG A 41 -15.67 2.23 18.71
N LYS A 42 -14.69 1.34 18.43
CA LYS A 42 -14.85 -0.11 18.44
C LYS A 42 -13.92 -0.69 19.51
N SER A 43 -14.42 -1.61 20.35
CA SER A 43 -13.57 -2.43 21.22
C SER A 43 -12.99 -3.60 20.40
N TYR A 44 -11.71 -3.88 20.58
CA TYR A 44 -10.99 -4.98 19.93
C TYR A 44 -10.80 -6.10 20.95
N GLU A 45 -11.27 -7.31 20.62
CA GLU A 45 -11.32 -8.40 21.59
C GLU A 45 -11.00 -9.78 20.99
N ARG A 46 -10.67 -9.83 19.69
CA ARG A 46 -10.71 -11.07 18.93
C ARG A 46 -9.54 -12.00 19.18
N ALA A 47 -8.34 -11.50 19.35
CA ALA A 47 -7.12 -12.30 19.45
C ALA A 47 -6.00 -11.60 20.22
N GLU A 48 -4.93 -12.33 20.49
CA GLU A 48 -3.69 -11.86 21.10
C GLU A 48 -2.50 -12.13 20.18
N LEU A 49 -1.44 -11.35 20.35
CA LEU A 49 -0.17 -11.58 19.69
C LEU A 49 0.95 -11.50 20.72
N SER A 50 1.49 -12.67 21.08
CA SER A 50 2.63 -12.78 21.99
C SER A 50 3.87 -13.23 21.24
N GLU A 51 5.03 -13.01 21.84
CA GLU A 51 6.31 -13.46 21.32
C GLU A 51 6.35 -14.98 21.17
N ASP A 52 5.85 -15.71 22.19
CA ASP A 52 5.85 -17.18 22.20
C ASP A 52 4.93 -17.80 21.14
N ALA A 53 3.86 -17.09 20.77
CA ALA A 53 2.90 -17.53 19.76
C ALA A 53 3.22 -17.03 18.34
N SER A 54 4.26 -16.23 18.16
CA SER A 54 4.68 -15.70 16.86
C SER A 54 5.93 -16.40 16.32
N HIS A 55 6.02 -16.49 14.98
CA HIS A 55 7.19 -17.06 14.34
C HIS A 55 8.42 -16.14 14.48
N ASP A 56 9.62 -16.72 14.54
CA ASP A 56 10.87 -15.96 14.53
C ASP A 56 11.15 -15.33 13.16
N ASN A 57 10.64 -15.95 12.09
CA ASN A 57 10.71 -15.40 10.73
C ASN A 57 9.44 -14.63 10.38
N PRO A 58 9.52 -13.33 10.08
CA PRO A 58 8.34 -12.50 9.78
C PRO A 58 7.61 -12.93 8.51
N LEU A 59 8.28 -13.58 7.55
CA LEU A 59 7.63 -14.10 6.35
C LEU A 59 6.68 -15.26 6.70
N GLN A 60 7.08 -16.15 7.60
CA GLN A 60 6.22 -17.23 8.09
C GLN A 60 5.05 -16.67 8.90
N GLN A 61 5.28 -15.64 9.72
CA GLN A 61 4.21 -14.96 10.44
C GLN A 61 3.20 -14.30 9.50
N PHE A 62 3.68 -13.69 8.42
CA PHE A 62 2.83 -13.10 7.37
C PHE A 62 2.03 -14.17 6.64
N GLU A 63 2.68 -15.27 6.23
CA GLU A 63 2.02 -16.39 5.54
C GLU A 63 0.90 -16.98 6.39
N GLN A 64 1.15 -17.22 7.69
CA GLN A 64 0.13 -17.68 8.61
C GLN A 64 -1.06 -16.72 8.66
N TRP A 65 -0.81 -15.43 8.88
CA TRP A 65 -1.87 -14.43 9.02
C TRP A 65 -2.66 -14.22 7.72
N LEU A 66 -2.00 -14.30 6.56
CA LEU A 66 -2.68 -14.23 5.26
C LEU A 66 -3.58 -15.46 5.04
N ASN A 67 -3.12 -16.66 5.38
CA ASN A 67 -3.91 -17.88 5.30
C ASN A 67 -5.12 -17.83 6.24
N GLU A 68 -4.95 -17.29 7.45
CA GLU A 68 -6.06 -17.07 8.38
C GLU A 68 -7.07 -16.03 7.84
N ALA A 69 -6.59 -14.98 7.16
CA ALA A 69 -7.46 -14.00 6.52
C ALA A 69 -8.26 -14.60 5.35
N ILE A 70 -7.62 -15.46 4.55
CA ILE A 70 -8.30 -16.22 3.48
C ILE A 70 -9.35 -17.17 4.06
N ALA A 71 -8.98 -17.94 5.08
CA ALA A 71 -9.89 -18.88 5.75
C ALA A 71 -11.08 -18.18 6.42
N ALA A 72 -10.86 -16.98 6.96
CA ALA A 72 -11.90 -16.13 7.53
C ALA A 72 -12.75 -15.39 6.48
N GLN A 73 -12.48 -15.60 5.18
CA GLN A 73 -13.17 -14.94 4.06
C GLN A 73 -13.14 -13.42 4.13
N VAL A 74 -12.01 -12.84 4.59
CA VAL A 74 -11.81 -11.38 4.56
C VAL A 74 -11.91 -10.90 3.12
N PRO A 75 -12.68 -9.85 2.81
CA PRO A 75 -12.77 -9.31 1.46
C PRO A 75 -11.39 -8.88 0.93
N GLU A 76 -11.01 -9.35 -0.25
CA GLU A 76 -9.73 -9.06 -0.92
C GLU A 76 -8.51 -9.14 0.03
N PRO A 77 -8.23 -10.29 0.68
CA PRO A 77 -7.18 -10.42 1.70
C PRO A 77 -5.78 -10.10 1.15
N ASN A 78 -5.62 -10.13 -0.17
CA ASN A 78 -4.40 -9.78 -0.90
C ASN A 78 -4.31 -8.30 -1.30
N ALA A 79 -5.31 -7.47 -0.96
CA ALA A 79 -5.22 -6.03 -1.18
C ALA A 79 -4.33 -5.38 -0.12
N MET A 80 -3.43 -4.51 -0.58
CA MET A 80 -2.52 -3.78 0.31
C MET A 80 -2.42 -2.32 -0.10
N THR A 81 -2.26 -1.45 0.88
CA THR A 81 -1.89 -0.05 0.67
C THR A 81 -0.39 0.02 0.39
N LEU A 82 -0.01 0.57 -0.76
CA LEU A 82 1.37 0.92 -1.08
C LEU A 82 1.57 2.43 -0.87
N ALA A 83 2.48 2.79 0.02
CA ALA A 83 2.95 4.15 0.24
C ALA A 83 4.28 4.36 -0.50
N THR A 84 4.40 5.49 -1.19
CA THR A 84 5.63 5.94 -1.87
C THR A 84 5.86 7.42 -1.63
N VAL A 85 7.10 7.85 -1.69
CA VAL A 85 7.51 9.26 -1.54
C VAL A 85 8.15 9.71 -2.85
N ASP A 86 7.71 10.83 -3.41
CA ASP A 86 8.26 11.38 -4.63
C ASP A 86 9.54 12.21 -4.40
N SER A 87 10.14 12.74 -5.47
CA SER A 87 11.37 13.54 -5.41
C SER A 87 11.21 14.86 -4.65
N GLN A 88 9.98 15.31 -4.37
CA GLN A 88 9.67 16.46 -3.55
C GLN A 88 9.37 16.08 -2.09
N LEU A 89 9.66 14.85 -1.69
CA LEU A 89 9.38 14.25 -0.38
C LEU A 89 7.88 14.22 -0.04
N ARG A 90 6.99 14.22 -1.06
CA ARG A 90 5.55 14.14 -0.84
C ARG A 90 5.11 12.68 -0.81
N PRO A 91 4.56 12.20 0.32
CA PRO A 91 4.01 10.85 0.40
C PRO A 91 2.69 10.75 -0.38
N SER A 92 2.46 9.57 -0.94
CA SER A 92 1.18 9.23 -1.55
C SER A 92 0.89 7.74 -1.41
N THR A 93 -0.40 7.39 -1.32
CA THR A 93 -0.84 6.00 -1.15
C THR A 93 -1.81 5.57 -2.26
N ARG A 94 -1.91 4.27 -2.48
CA ARG A 94 -2.90 3.60 -3.35
C ARG A 94 -3.02 2.14 -2.95
N ILE A 95 -4.12 1.53 -3.35
CA ILE A 95 -4.28 0.09 -3.22
C ILE A 95 -3.61 -0.60 -4.40
N VAL A 96 -2.88 -1.67 -4.12
CA VAL A 96 -2.35 -2.64 -5.08
C VAL A 96 -2.59 -4.05 -4.52
N LEU A 97 -2.49 -5.07 -5.40
CA LEU A 97 -2.69 -6.45 -4.98
C LEU A 97 -1.34 -7.18 -4.91
N VAL A 98 -1.05 -7.83 -3.78
CA VAL A 98 0.08 -8.77 -3.72
C VAL A 98 -0.19 -9.92 -4.69
N LYS A 99 0.85 -10.31 -5.45
CA LYS A 99 0.80 -11.36 -6.47
C LYS A 99 1.78 -12.50 -6.21
N GLY A 100 2.69 -12.28 -5.29
CA GLY A 100 3.62 -13.29 -4.80
C GLY A 100 4.41 -12.76 -3.61
N PHE A 101 4.85 -13.67 -2.78
CA PHE A 101 5.79 -13.39 -1.70
C PHE A 101 6.68 -14.63 -1.49
N ASP A 102 7.94 -14.38 -1.25
CA ASP A 102 8.94 -15.39 -0.97
C ASP A 102 10.06 -14.79 -0.12
N ALA A 103 11.15 -15.53 0.09
CA ALA A 103 12.31 -15.07 0.86
C ALA A 103 12.96 -13.80 0.27
N ARG A 104 12.72 -13.49 -1.01
CA ARG A 104 13.23 -12.28 -1.68
C ARG A 104 12.36 -11.07 -1.41
N GLY A 105 11.08 -11.23 -1.02
CA GLY A 105 10.17 -10.13 -0.70
C GLY A 105 8.76 -10.25 -1.25
N ILE A 106 8.06 -9.12 -1.29
CA ILE A 106 6.64 -8.98 -1.66
C ILE A 106 6.53 -8.42 -3.07
N THR A 107 5.83 -9.12 -3.97
CA THR A 107 5.75 -8.78 -5.39
C THR A 107 4.35 -8.29 -5.79
N TRP A 108 4.31 -7.23 -6.58
CA TRP A 108 3.10 -6.72 -7.26
C TRP A 108 3.45 -6.23 -8.66
N PHE A 109 2.42 -6.04 -9.52
CA PHE A 109 2.59 -5.60 -10.90
C PHE A 109 1.81 -4.32 -11.18
N THR A 110 2.40 -3.41 -11.96
CA THR A 110 1.81 -2.10 -12.23
C THR A 110 2.43 -1.44 -13.48
N ASN A 111 1.90 -0.26 -13.83
CA ASN A 111 2.49 0.61 -14.84
C ASN A 111 3.66 1.41 -14.21
N TYR A 112 4.85 1.33 -14.79
CA TYR A 112 6.07 2.03 -14.36
C TYR A 112 6.00 3.55 -14.55
N GLU A 113 5.20 4.03 -15.50
CA GLU A 113 5.00 5.46 -15.79
C GLU A 113 3.87 6.06 -14.95
N SER A 114 3.21 5.28 -14.11
CA SER A 114 2.22 5.80 -13.15
C SER A 114 2.88 6.63 -12.06
N ARG A 115 2.10 7.46 -11.32
CA ARG A 115 2.61 8.27 -10.21
C ARG A 115 3.48 7.47 -9.23
N LYS A 116 3.08 6.23 -8.90
CA LYS A 116 3.87 5.36 -8.02
C LYS A 116 5.15 4.87 -8.68
N GLY A 117 5.10 4.54 -9.96
CA GLY A 117 6.28 4.10 -10.71
C GLY A 117 7.33 5.22 -10.83
N LEU A 118 6.89 6.45 -11.11
CA LEU A 118 7.78 7.62 -11.15
C LEU A 118 8.34 7.96 -9.75
N ALA A 119 7.54 7.85 -8.70
CA ALA A 119 8.01 8.03 -7.33
C ALA A 119 9.10 6.99 -6.99
N LEU A 120 8.87 5.71 -7.29
CA LEU A 120 9.84 4.62 -7.03
C LEU A 120 11.11 4.72 -7.88
N ALA A 121 11.05 5.32 -9.06
CA ALA A 121 12.25 5.58 -9.87
C ALA A 121 13.16 6.63 -9.22
N GLY A 122 12.60 7.62 -8.52
CA GLY A 122 13.33 8.66 -7.82
C GLY A 122 13.72 8.30 -6.38
N ASN A 123 12.87 7.53 -5.69
CA ASN A 123 13.08 7.06 -4.33
C ASN A 123 12.59 5.60 -4.21
N PRO A 124 13.50 4.63 -4.15
CA PRO A 124 13.15 3.22 -4.16
C PRO A 124 12.66 2.66 -2.83
N PHE A 125 12.38 3.49 -1.82
CA PHE A 125 11.83 3.05 -0.55
C PHE A 125 10.30 3.16 -0.53
N ALA A 126 9.67 2.15 0.04
CA ALA A 126 8.22 2.08 0.16
C ALA A 126 7.78 1.40 1.45
N ALA A 127 6.51 1.61 1.80
CA ALA A 127 5.83 0.85 2.82
C ALA A 127 4.58 0.19 2.25
N LEU A 128 4.33 -1.04 2.65
CA LEU A 128 3.12 -1.80 2.37
C LEU A 128 2.32 -1.95 3.66
N GLN A 129 0.99 -1.91 3.56
CA GLN A 129 0.12 -2.19 4.69
C GLN A 129 -1.05 -3.07 4.26
N PHE A 130 -1.23 -4.19 4.94
CA PHE A 130 -2.45 -4.99 4.94
C PHE A 130 -3.30 -4.60 6.13
N HIS A 131 -4.61 -4.44 5.94
CA HIS A 131 -5.54 -4.11 7.01
C HIS A 131 -6.75 -5.05 6.93
N TRP A 132 -6.75 -6.07 7.77
CA TRP A 132 -7.83 -7.05 7.88
C TRP A 132 -8.74 -6.68 9.05
N VAL A 133 -9.72 -5.85 8.77
CA VAL A 133 -10.63 -5.25 9.76
C VAL A 133 -11.39 -6.33 10.53
N GLU A 134 -11.80 -7.41 9.85
CA GLU A 134 -12.56 -8.52 10.43
C GLU A 134 -11.73 -9.31 11.45
N LEU A 135 -10.42 -9.30 11.31
CA LEU A 135 -9.47 -9.96 12.23
C LEU A 135 -8.84 -8.99 13.22
N GLU A 136 -9.15 -7.69 13.12
CA GLU A 136 -8.54 -6.65 13.95
C GLU A 136 -7.01 -6.65 13.83
N ARG A 137 -6.49 -6.87 12.58
CA ARG A 137 -5.06 -7.04 12.29
C ARG A 137 -4.55 -6.04 11.27
N VAL A 138 -3.32 -5.60 11.49
CA VAL A 138 -2.56 -4.82 10.52
C VAL A 138 -1.17 -5.45 10.38
N VAL A 139 -0.70 -5.60 9.14
CA VAL A 139 0.70 -5.92 8.85
C VAL A 139 1.30 -4.75 8.08
N ARG A 140 2.43 -4.24 8.54
CA ARG A 140 3.23 -3.20 7.86
C ARG A 140 4.56 -3.78 7.46
N ILE A 141 5.02 -3.44 6.26
CA ILE A 141 6.27 -3.94 5.69
C ILE A 141 6.99 -2.76 5.06
N GLU A 142 8.20 -2.50 5.47
CA GLU A 142 9.04 -1.44 4.94
C GLU A 142 10.28 -2.04 4.27
N GLY A 143 10.80 -1.36 3.25
CA GLY A 143 11.99 -1.83 2.58
C GLY A 143 12.27 -1.14 1.26
N ARG A 144 13.28 -1.66 0.58
CA ARG A 144 13.71 -1.20 -0.73
C ARG A 144 12.95 -1.91 -1.84
N VAL A 145 12.53 -1.17 -2.85
CA VAL A 145 11.82 -1.69 -4.02
C VAL A 145 12.78 -1.82 -5.21
N GLU A 146 12.69 -2.95 -5.87
CA GLU A 146 13.38 -3.25 -7.12
C GLU A 146 12.39 -3.71 -8.19
N LYS A 147 12.77 -3.64 -9.47
CA LYS A 147 12.00 -4.27 -10.54
C LYS A 147 12.28 -5.77 -10.52
N VAL A 148 11.24 -6.58 -10.71
CA VAL A 148 11.44 -8.01 -10.97
C VAL A 148 11.98 -8.21 -12.40
N SER A 149 12.45 -9.42 -12.71
CA SER A 149 12.99 -9.72 -14.03
C SER A 149 11.94 -9.55 -15.14
N THR A 150 12.43 -9.46 -16.37
CA THR A 150 11.58 -9.40 -17.57
C THR A 150 10.75 -10.67 -17.68
N GLU A 151 11.37 -11.83 -17.41
CA GLU A 151 10.75 -13.14 -17.49
C GLU A 151 9.62 -13.29 -16.47
N GLU A 152 9.82 -12.86 -15.21
CA GLU A 152 8.77 -12.84 -14.18
C GLU A 152 7.61 -11.91 -14.59
N SER A 153 7.95 -10.75 -15.18
CA SER A 153 6.94 -9.79 -15.65
C SER A 153 6.15 -10.33 -16.83
N ASP A 154 6.79 -10.99 -17.80
CA ASP A 154 6.15 -11.58 -18.96
C ASP A 154 5.24 -12.74 -18.55
N ALA A 155 5.74 -13.66 -17.72
CA ALA A 155 4.99 -14.81 -17.23
C ALA A 155 3.70 -14.38 -16.50
N TYR A 156 3.81 -13.37 -15.62
CA TYR A 156 2.61 -12.87 -14.95
C TYR A 156 1.68 -12.11 -15.91
N PHE A 157 2.22 -11.31 -16.84
CA PHE A 157 1.39 -10.60 -17.83
C PHE A 157 0.56 -11.57 -18.67
N ASP A 158 1.15 -12.66 -19.11
CA ASP A 158 0.48 -13.66 -19.96
C ASP A 158 -0.60 -14.45 -19.20
N SER A 159 -0.46 -14.62 -17.90
CA SER A 159 -1.49 -15.26 -17.04
C SER A 159 -2.74 -14.39 -16.82
N ARG A 160 -2.70 -13.10 -17.19
CA ARG A 160 -3.82 -12.17 -16.95
C ARG A 160 -4.92 -12.34 -18.00
N PRO A 161 -6.20 -12.12 -17.63
CA PRO A 161 -7.29 -12.06 -18.59
C PRO A 161 -7.01 -11.06 -19.71
N LEU A 162 -7.49 -11.38 -20.92
CA LEU A 162 -7.27 -10.58 -22.15
C LEU A 162 -7.62 -9.10 -21.94
N ASP A 163 -8.78 -8.80 -21.35
CA ASP A 163 -9.21 -7.43 -21.09
C ASP A 163 -8.24 -6.66 -20.18
N SER A 164 -7.66 -7.35 -19.20
CA SER A 164 -6.65 -6.77 -18.30
C SER A 164 -5.32 -6.51 -19.03
N ARG A 165 -4.95 -7.38 -20.00
CA ARG A 165 -3.77 -7.19 -20.83
C ARG A 165 -3.95 -6.01 -21.79
N ILE A 166 -5.11 -5.91 -22.43
CA ILE A 166 -5.48 -4.75 -23.28
C ILE A 166 -5.54 -3.47 -22.45
N GLY A 167 -6.13 -3.52 -21.23
CA GLY A 167 -6.20 -2.40 -20.31
C GLY A 167 -4.84 -1.81 -19.94
N ALA A 168 -3.80 -2.64 -19.86
CA ALA A 168 -2.43 -2.19 -19.59
C ALA A 168 -1.86 -1.31 -20.71
N TRP A 169 -2.27 -1.53 -21.96
CA TRP A 169 -1.95 -0.69 -23.10
C TRP A 169 -2.83 0.56 -23.21
N ALA A 170 -4.10 0.42 -22.83
CA ALA A 170 -5.12 1.44 -23.06
C ALA A 170 -5.05 2.59 -22.05
N SER A 171 -4.54 2.33 -20.84
CA SER A 171 -4.57 3.29 -19.74
C SER A 171 -3.24 4.04 -19.59
N PRO A 172 -3.17 5.35 -19.88
CA PRO A 172 -2.05 6.21 -19.46
C PRO A 172 -2.18 6.46 -17.94
N GLN A 173 -1.86 5.46 -17.15
CA GLN A 173 -2.16 5.41 -15.72
C GLN A 173 -1.63 6.64 -14.96
N SER A 174 -2.48 7.28 -14.19
CA SER A 174 -2.23 8.50 -13.40
C SER A 174 -2.11 9.79 -14.21
N GLN A 175 -2.26 9.77 -15.53
CA GLN A 175 -2.28 10.98 -16.35
C GLN A 175 -3.69 11.58 -16.40
N VAL A 176 -3.76 12.90 -16.63
CA VAL A 176 -5.02 13.60 -16.88
C VAL A 176 -5.51 13.24 -18.28
N ILE A 177 -6.76 12.82 -18.37
CA ILE A 177 -7.45 12.53 -19.63
C ILE A 177 -8.70 13.41 -19.74
N SER A 178 -9.12 13.75 -20.97
CA SER A 178 -10.26 14.63 -21.21
C SER A 178 -11.60 13.98 -20.81
N SER A 179 -11.71 12.65 -20.93
CA SER A 179 -12.91 11.91 -20.55
C SER A 179 -12.65 10.39 -20.50
N ARG A 180 -13.59 9.63 -19.93
CA ARG A 180 -13.56 8.16 -19.96
C ARG A 180 -13.56 7.57 -21.38
N SER A 181 -14.10 8.30 -22.35
CA SER A 181 -14.12 7.85 -23.76
C SER A 181 -12.72 7.63 -24.36
N VAL A 182 -11.71 8.35 -23.87
CA VAL A 182 -10.30 8.11 -24.24
C VAL A 182 -9.88 6.68 -23.91
N LEU A 183 -10.23 6.17 -22.71
CA LEU A 183 -9.90 4.79 -22.32
C LEU A 183 -10.63 3.76 -23.18
N VAL A 184 -11.88 4.01 -23.51
CA VAL A 184 -12.69 3.13 -24.37
C VAL A 184 -12.12 3.08 -25.78
N ALA A 185 -11.79 4.24 -26.36
CA ALA A 185 -11.19 4.32 -27.70
C ALA A 185 -9.81 3.63 -27.73
N ASN A 186 -8.97 3.85 -26.73
CA ASN A 186 -7.68 3.17 -26.62
C ASN A 186 -7.85 1.65 -26.48
N ALA A 187 -8.78 1.17 -25.66
CA ALA A 187 -9.04 -0.25 -25.50
C ALA A 187 -9.50 -0.90 -26.84
N ALA A 188 -10.40 -0.25 -27.57
CA ALA A 188 -10.82 -0.70 -28.90
C ALA A 188 -9.64 -0.73 -29.89
N LYS A 189 -8.82 0.34 -29.92
CA LYS A 189 -7.62 0.42 -30.78
C LYS A 189 -6.64 -0.71 -30.51
N PHE A 190 -6.27 -0.92 -29.24
CA PHE A 190 -5.30 -1.97 -28.88
C PHE A 190 -5.90 -3.37 -28.96
N GLY A 191 -7.19 -3.55 -28.68
CA GLY A 191 -7.90 -4.79 -28.95
C GLY A 191 -7.87 -5.20 -30.42
N ALA A 192 -8.16 -4.26 -31.33
CA ALA A 192 -8.06 -4.50 -32.76
C ALA A 192 -6.60 -4.75 -33.21
N LYS A 193 -5.62 -4.04 -32.64
CA LYS A 193 -4.21 -4.20 -32.98
C LYS A 193 -3.63 -5.54 -32.58
N PHE A 194 -3.92 -6.02 -31.38
CA PHE A 194 -3.26 -7.19 -30.80
C PHE A 194 -4.14 -8.46 -30.81
N MET A 195 -5.42 -8.30 -31.10
CA MET A 195 -6.40 -9.41 -31.13
C MET A 195 -6.36 -10.19 -29.79
N LEU A 196 -5.99 -11.47 -29.82
CA LEU A 196 -5.98 -12.35 -28.65
C LEU A 196 -4.61 -12.41 -27.92
N GLN A 197 -3.57 -11.83 -28.50
CA GLN A 197 -2.20 -11.96 -28.00
C GLN A 197 -1.50 -10.59 -27.83
N PRO A 198 -2.00 -9.70 -26.96
CA PRO A 198 -1.29 -8.45 -26.67
C PRO A 198 0.03 -8.78 -25.94
N PRO A 199 1.18 -8.31 -26.45
CA PRO A 199 2.44 -8.43 -25.74
C PRO A 199 2.43 -7.53 -24.49
N ARG A 200 3.31 -7.79 -23.55
CA ARG A 200 3.47 -6.90 -22.38
C ARG A 200 3.98 -5.52 -22.84
N PRO A 201 3.34 -4.41 -22.41
CA PRO A 201 3.86 -3.07 -22.68
C PRO A 201 5.22 -2.85 -22.00
N PRO A 202 6.15 -2.11 -22.60
CA PRO A 202 7.45 -1.83 -22.00
C PRO A 202 7.35 -1.02 -20.69
N HIS A 203 6.28 -0.25 -20.55
CA HIS A 203 5.99 0.55 -19.36
C HIS A 203 5.23 -0.23 -18.27
N TRP A 204 5.08 -1.55 -18.38
CA TRP A 204 4.34 -2.36 -17.43
C TRP A 204 5.17 -3.56 -16.96
N GLY A 205 5.12 -3.87 -15.66
CA GLY A 205 5.80 -5.04 -15.10
C GLY A 205 5.73 -5.07 -13.59
N GLY A 206 6.57 -5.92 -12.99
CA GLY A 206 6.57 -6.17 -11.56
C GLY A 206 7.59 -5.33 -10.79
N TYR A 207 7.22 -5.07 -9.55
CA TYR A 207 8.09 -4.60 -8.49
C TYR A 207 8.12 -5.63 -7.37
N ARG A 208 9.26 -5.70 -6.68
CA ARG A 208 9.44 -6.44 -5.42
C ARG A 208 9.90 -5.46 -4.35
N LEU A 209 9.24 -5.46 -3.21
CA LEU A 209 9.76 -4.85 -2.00
C LEU A 209 10.61 -5.90 -1.28
N VAL A 210 11.90 -5.62 -1.12
CA VAL A 210 12.84 -6.39 -0.30
C VAL A 210 12.73 -5.83 1.13
N PRO A 211 12.16 -6.58 2.07
CA PRO A 211 11.84 -6.03 3.39
C PRO A 211 13.08 -5.90 4.27
N ASP A 212 13.18 -4.80 4.99
CA ASP A 212 14.13 -4.61 6.10
C ASP A 212 13.44 -4.44 7.44
N GLN A 213 12.10 -4.21 7.43
CA GLN A 213 11.27 -4.11 8.62
C GLN A 213 9.86 -4.67 8.39
N TRP A 214 9.35 -5.39 9.39
CA TRP A 214 7.95 -5.81 9.49
C TRP A 214 7.37 -5.38 10.82
N GLU A 215 6.09 -5.05 10.84
CA GLU A 215 5.32 -4.85 12.06
C GLU A 215 4.00 -5.60 11.96
N PHE A 216 3.71 -6.41 12.97
CA PHE A 216 2.43 -7.09 13.16
C PHE A 216 1.70 -6.43 14.31
N TRP A 217 0.47 -5.98 14.04
CA TRP A 217 -0.38 -5.29 14.99
C TRP A 217 -1.68 -6.09 15.16
N GLN A 218 -2.03 -6.40 16.43
CA GLN A 218 -3.28 -7.06 16.80
C GLN A 218 -4.09 -6.13 17.71
N GLY A 219 -5.37 -5.93 17.38
CA GLY A 219 -6.30 -5.17 18.20
C GLY A 219 -6.53 -5.79 19.56
N ARG A 220 -6.49 -4.95 20.63
CA ARG A 220 -6.75 -5.35 22.01
C ARG A 220 -7.63 -4.32 22.72
N LYS A 221 -8.31 -4.74 23.80
CA LYS A 221 -9.11 -3.87 24.68
C LYS A 221 -8.31 -2.67 25.17
N SER A 222 -9.02 -1.61 25.50
CA SER A 222 -8.46 -0.40 26.13
C SER A 222 -7.31 0.25 25.36
N ARG A 223 -7.21 -0.02 24.03
CA ARG A 223 -6.13 0.44 23.13
C ARG A 223 -4.73 -0.08 23.50
N LEU A 224 -4.63 -1.10 24.35
CA LEU A 224 -3.36 -1.76 24.71
C LEU A 224 -3.03 -2.84 23.67
N HIS A 225 -2.87 -2.41 22.44
CA HIS A 225 -2.69 -3.29 21.27
C HIS A 225 -1.35 -4.03 21.32
N ASP A 226 -1.34 -5.27 20.85
CA ASP A 226 -0.08 -6.00 20.67
C ASP A 226 0.59 -5.55 19.40
N ARG A 227 1.88 -5.22 19.48
CA ARG A 227 2.71 -4.80 18.36
C ARG A 227 4.05 -5.52 18.42
N LEU A 228 4.34 -6.35 17.42
CA LEU A 228 5.63 -7.00 17.26
C LEU A 228 6.31 -6.48 16.00
N ARG A 229 7.50 -5.93 16.16
CA ARG A 229 8.35 -5.45 15.09
C ARG A 229 9.51 -6.42 14.86
N TYR A 230 9.80 -6.70 13.60
CA TYR A 230 10.97 -7.43 13.17
C TYR A 230 11.86 -6.50 12.38
N ARG A 231 13.15 -6.47 12.71
CA ARG A 231 14.17 -5.69 12.01
C ARG A 231 15.25 -6.63 11.48
N LEU A 232 15.63 -6.40 10.24
CA LEU A 232 16.73 -7.16 9.61
C LEU A 232 18.07 -6.63 10.13
N HIS A 233 18.90 -7.51 10.67
CA HIS A 233 20.28 -7.20 11.07
C HIS A 233 21.24 -7.75 10.04
N GLY A 234 21.79 -6.85 9.19
CA GLY A 234 22.70 -7.21 8.11
C GLY A 234 21.99 -7.78 6.88
N LEU A 235 22.62 -7.64 5.74
CA LEU A 235 22.19 -8.36 4.53
C LEU A 235 22.62 -9.82 4.68
N PRO A 236 21.73 -10.79 4.44
CA PRO A 236 22.15 -12.19 4.43
C PRO A 236 23.24 -12.38 3.38
N THR A 237 24.35 -12.98 3.76
CA THR A 237 25.30 -13.54 2.80
C THR A 237 24.66 -14.76 2.15
N GLU A 238 25.15 -15.20 0.98
CA GLU A 238 24.55 -16.33 0.23
C GLU A 238 24.38 -17.62 1.06
N SER A 239 25.03 -17.73 2.21
CA SER A 239 25.03 -18.89 3.11
C SER A 239 24.34 -18.68 4.46
N GLU A 240 23.88 -17.48 4.80
CA GLU A 240 23.29 -17.17 6.10
C GLU A 240 21.78 -16.89 5.97
N GLN A 241 20.99 -17.45 6.88
CA GLN A 241 19.59 -17.07 7.02
C GLN A 241 19.49 -15.61 7.50
N ALA A 242 18.55 -14.88 6.93
CA ALA A 242 18.25 -13.50 7.37
C ALA A 242 18.00 -13.48 8.89
N LEU A 243 18.83 -12.75 9.62
CA LEU A 243 18.69 -12.61 11.07
C LEU A 243 17.70 -11.49 11.36
N TRP A 244 16.53 -11.86 11.87
CA TRP A 244 15.51 -10.94 12.32
C TRP A 244 15.57 -10.79 13.83
N THR A 245 15.58 -9.55 14.33
CA THR A 245 15.33 -9.27 15.75
C THR A 245 13.87 -8.91 15.91
N ARG A 246 13.20 -9.61 16.82
CA ARG A 246 11.81 -9.35 17.18
C ARG A 246 11.75 -8.50 18.46
N GLU A 247 10.96 -7.43 18.44
CA GLU A 247 10.81 -6.47 19.52
C GLU A 247 9.32 -6.15 19.74
N ARG A 248 8.91 -5.99 21.00
CA ARG A 248 7.58 -5.49 21.32
C ARG A 248 7.59 -3.97 21.34
N LEU A 249 6.60 -3.37 20.66
CA LEU A 249 6.39 -1.92 20.68
C LEU A 249 5.22 -1.56 21.61
N ALA A 250 5.32 -0.42 22.29
CA ALA A 250 4.17 0.18 22.95
C ALA A 250 3.09 0.55 21.91
N PRO A 251 1.79 0.41 22.27
CA PRO A 251 0.69 0.75 21.39
C PRO A 251 0.60 2.25 21.07
#